data_cca6322a7bffa7cc0c562c74def8bf41
#
_entry.id   cca6322a7bffa7cc0c562c74def8bf41
#
_cell.length_a   1.000
_cell.length_b   1.000
_cell.length_c   1.000
_cell.angle_alpha   90.00
_cell.angle_beta   90.00
_cell.angle_gamma   90.00
#
_symmetry.space_group_name_H-M   'P 1'
#
loop_
_entity.id
_entity.type
_entity.pdbx_description
1 polymer ?
#
loop_
_entity_poly.entity_id
_entity_poly.type
_entity_poly.pdbx_seq_one_letter_code
_entity_poly.pdbx_strand_id
1 'polypeptide(L)'
;MEQRVAITGIGAVSPLGNTALATWAAMCASTCGIGPITHFDTDAFAVKVAAEVKGFDGNEYFGKRDAKHLDPCVQFAMAASDEAMHDAGFDVEGAIDRERLGVYVGSGVGGMTTLVDNVHTIAERGPRRASPYMIAMMIPNMASGNIAIRHKAKGPTLPVVTACATSAHAVGEAFRAIKHGYADAILAGGAEAAIIPDAVAGFTSCRALTTNPDPATACRPFDADRDGFVMGEGACVLVLESMEHAQARGAHIYAEVVGYGNTDDAYHITSPDPEAAGIARAISLAVTEGDVKPSEGLYINAHGTSTKLNDSSETAGIKRALGEEAARAAHVSSTKSMTGHMIGATGAIEVMACAMALEQGVVPPTINYHTPDPACDLDYTPNRAVRADLTWALSTNLGFGGHNAAIALRRYTRS
;
A
#
# COMPACT_ATOMS: atom_id res chain seq x y z
N MET A 1 -5.79 25.48 -15.53
CA MET A 1 -6.55 25.34 -14.26
C MET A 1 -6.15 24.00 -13.66
N GLU A 2 -6.03 23.93 -12.34
CA GLU A 2 -5.77 22.65 -11.67
C GLU A 2 -6.99 21.74 -11.82
N GLN A 3 -6.74 20.45 -12.10
CA GLN A 3 -7.80 19.46 -12.27
C GLN A 3 -8.09 18.77 -10.93
N ARG A 4 -9.35 18.42 -10.68
CA ARG A 4 -9.73 17.51 -9.60
C ARG A 4 -9.38 16.08 -10.01
N VAL A 5 -9.12 15.21 -9.04
CA VAL A 5 -8.66 13.84 -9.31
C VAL A 5 -9.56 12.82 -8.61
N ALA A 6 -10.10 11.88 -9.37
CA ALA A 6 -10.97 10.80 -8.92
C ALA A 6 -10.21 9.46 -8.87
N ILE A 7 -10.64 8.55 -7.99
CA ILE A 7 -10.31 7.12 -8.08
C ILE A 7 -11.47 6.45 -8.82
N THR A 8 -11.20 5.88 -9.99
CA THR A 8 -12.22 5.29 -10.89
C THR A 8 -12.05 3.80 -11.13
N GLY A 9 -10.95 3.22 -10.67
CA GLY A 9 -10.71 1.78 -10.75
C GLY A 9 -9.76 1.31 -9.68
N ILE A 10 -9.98 0.10 -9.22
CA ILE A 10 -9.20 -0.53 -8.14
C ILE A 10 -8.91 -1.99 -8.50
N GLY A 11 -7.67 -2.42 -8.26
CA GLY A 11 -7.30 -3.83 -8.34
C GLY A 11 -6.32 -4.20 -7.26
N ALA A 12 -6.43 -5.42 -6.72
CA ALA A 12 -5.57 -5.88 -5.64
C ALA A 12 -5.32 -7.39 -5.68
N VAL A 13 -4.11 -7.76 -5.31
CA VAL A 13 -3.72 -9.12 -4.93
C VAL A 13 -3.13 -9.02 -3.53
N SER A 14 -3.70 -9.72 -2.55
CA SER A 14 -3.32 -9.57 -1.14
C SER A 14 -3.43 -10.88 -0.38
N PRO A 15 -2.91 -10.96 0.86
CA PRO A 15 -3.10 -12.11 1.73
C PRO A 15 -4.56 -12.42 2.08
N LEU A 16 -5.45 -11.45 1.86
CA LEU A 16 -6.88 -11.55 2.13
C LEU A 16 -7.72 -11.95 0.91
N GLY A 17 -7.18 -11.82 -0.30
CA GLY A 17 -7.86 -12.17 -1.53
C GLY A 17 -7.14 -11.65 -2.78
N ASN A 18 -7.44 -12.24 -3.93
CA ASN A 18 -6.80 -11.93 -5.20
C ASN A 18 -7.62 -10.94 -6.06
N THR A 19 -8.53 -10.21 -5.44
CA THR A 19 -9.27 -9.07 -6.00
C THR A 19 -9.48 -7.99 -4.96
N ALA A 20 -9.71 -6.76 -5.41
CA ALA A 20 -10.00 -5.64 -4.53
C ALA A 20 -11.26 -5.87 -3.67
N LEU A 21 -12.32 -6.39 -4.27
CA LEU A 21 -13.58 -6.68 -3.57
C LEU A 21 -13.43 -7.80 -2.53
N ALA A 22 -12.70 -8.87 -2.85
CA ALA A 22 -12.44 -9.95 -1.89
C ALA A 22 -11.59 -9.45 -0.72
N THR A 23 -10.55 -8.66 -1.01
CA THR A 23 -9.70 -8.03 0.00
C THR A 23 -10.50 -7.12 0.94
N TRP A 24 -11.34 -6.25 0.39
CA TRP A 24 -12.18 -5.36 1.17
C TRP A 24 -13.20 -6.11 2.04
N ALA A 25 -13.89 -7.10 1.46
CA ALA A 25 -14.85 -7.92 2.20
C ALA A 25 -14.19 -8.63 3.40
N ALA A 26 -12.97 -9.16 3.20
CA ALA A 26 -12.20 -9.80 4.27
C ALA A 26 -11.74 -8.79 5.34
N MET A 27 -11.35 -7.55 4.96
CA MET A 27 -11.06 -6.47 5.91
C MET A 27 -12.27 -6.14 6.77
N CYS A 28 -13.45 -5.97 6.17
CA CYS A 28 -14.70 -5.71 6.90
C CYS A 28 -15.11 -6.87 7.80
N ALA A 29 -14.80 -8.11 7.41
CA ALA A 29 -15.04 -9.31 8.20
C ALA A 29 -14.00 -9.55 9.30
N SER A 30 -13.01 -8.65 9.48
CA SER A 30 -11.93 -8.80 10.46
C SER A 30 -11.09 -10.08 10.24
N THR A 31 -10.89 -10.48 9.00
CA THR A 31 -10.17 -11.70 8.64
C THR A 31 -8.66 -11.49 8.77
N CYS A 32 -7.97 -12.39 9.47
CA CYS A 32 -6.51 -12.40 9.55
C CYS A 32 -5.91 -13.11 8.32
N GLY A 33 -5.08 -12.41 7.56
CA GLY A 33 -4.35 -12.98 6.42
C GLY A 33 -3.02 -13.63 6.79
N ILE A 34 -2.56 -13.42 8.03
CA ILE A 34 -1.29 -13.94 8.54
C ILE A 34 -1.39 -15.45 8.78
N GLY A 35 -0.31 -16.17 8.48
CA GLY A 35 -0.19 -17.59 8.69
C GLY A 35 1.26 -18.01 8.88
N PRO A 36 1.53 -19.30 9.11
CA PRO A 36 2.90 -19.83 9.04
C PRO A 36 3.51 -19.56 7.66
N ILE A 37 4.80 -19.24 7.62
CA ILE A 37 5.54 -19.12 6.36
C ILE A 37 5.56 -20.49 5.67
N THR A 38 5.17 -20.52 4.40
CA THR A 38 5.15 -21.73 3.57
C THR A 38 6.11 -21.67 2.38
N HIS A 39 6.62 -20.50 2.03
CA HIS A 39 7.52 -20.30 0.89
C HIS A 39 8.88 -20.96 1.08
N PHE A 40 9.31 -21.16 2.32
CA PHE A 40 10.59 -21.80 2.65
C PHE A 40 10.56 -22.43 4.05
N ASP A 41 11.55 -23.29 4.33
CA ASP A 41 11.73 -23.91 5.64
C ASP A 41 12.22 -22.88 6.66
N THR A 42 11.45 -22.70 7.74
CA THR A 42 11.72 -21.74 8.79
C THR A 42 12.42 -22.30 10.01
N ASP A 43 12.86 -23.55 10.04
CA ASP A 43 13.43 -24.19 11.25
C ASP A 43 14.58 -23.39 11.85
N ALA A 44 15.45 -22.82 11.01
CA ALA A 44 16.59 -22.00 11.43
C ALA A 44 16.22 -20.51 11.74
N PHE A 45 14.99 -20.07 11.49
CA PHE A 45 14.57 -18.68 11.62
C PHE A 45 13.82 -18.45 12.93
N ALA A 46 14.04 -17.29 13.58
CA ALA A 46 13.24 -16.87 14.72
C ALA A 46 11.81 -16.48 14.32
N VAL A 47 11.64 -15.93 13.12
CA VAL A 47 10.35 -15.52 12.55
C VAL A 47 9.70 -16.73 11.88
N LYS A 48 8.43 -16.98 12.22
CA LYS A 48 7.68 -18.19 11.78
C LYS A 48 6.44 -17.84 10.95
N VAL A 49 6.03 -16.56 10.94
CA VAL A 49 4.76 -16.12 10.35
C VAL A 49 4.98 -15.02 9.33
N ALA A 50 4.13 -15.01 8.31
CA ALA A 50 4.01 -13.96 7.31
C ALA A 50 2.57 -13.90 6.77
N ALA A 51 2.26 -12.86 6.03
CA ALA A 51 1.01 -12.72 5.31
C ALA A 51 1.27 -12.97 3.82
N GLU A 52 1.24 -14.25 3.43
CA GLU A 52 1.46 -14.71 2.06
C GLU A 52 0.19 -14.59 1.21
N VAL A 53 0.35 -14.29 -0.07
CA VAL A 53 -0.73 -14.37 -1.06
C VAL A 53 -1.11 -15.82 -1.29
N LYS A 54 -2.41 -16.11 -1.21
CA LYS A 54 -2.96 -17.48 -1.30
C LYS A 54 -3.71 -17.67 -2.61
N GLY A 55 -3.52 -18.82 -3.27
CA GLY A 55 -4.30 -19.21 -4.44
C GLY A 55 -4.03 -18.40 -5.71
N PHE A 56 -2.92 -17.68 -5.80
CA PHE A 56 -2.46 -17.03 -7.02
C PHE A 56 -1.41 -17.91 -7.70
N ASP A 57 -1.66 -18.30 -8.96
CA ASP A 57 -0.69 -19.01 -9.80
C ASP A 57 -0.40 -18.17 -11.06
N GLY A 58 0.80 -17.60 -11.12
CA GLY A 58 1.25 -16.83 -12.26
C GLY A 58 1.31 -17.63 -13.56
N ASN A 59 1.53 -18.97 -13.49
CA ASN A 59 1.51 -19.81 -14.68
C ASN A 59 0.11 -20.00 -15.25
N GLU A 60 -0.91 -20.04 -14.40
CA GLU A 60 -2.31 -20.07 -14.85
C GLU A 60 -2.72 -18.70 -15.40
N TYR A 61 -2.29 -17.60 -14.74
CA TYR A 61 -2.69 -16.24 -15.09
C TYR A 61 -2.04 -15.75 -16.39
N PHE A 62 -0.71 -15.91 -16.54
CA PHE A 62 0.07 -15.38 -17.69
C PHE A 62 0.44 -16.47 -18.71
N GLY A 63 0.27 -17.74 -18.38
CA GLY A 63 0.83 -18.87 -19.12
C GLY A 63 2.29 -19.15 -18.75
N LYS A 64 2.69 -20.41 -18.73
CA LYS A 64 4.03 -20.86 -18.30
C LYS A 64 5.20 -20.20 -19.00
N ARG A 65 5.01 -19.76 -20.25
CA ARG A 65 6.07 -19.12 -21.03
C ARG A 65 6.37 -17.71 -20.52
N ASP A 66 5.34 -16.93 -20.23
CA ASP A 66 5.47 -15.52 -19.90
C ASP A 66 5.73 -15.34 -18.39
N ALA A 67 5.08 -16.13 -17.54
CA ALA A 67 5.26 -16.10 -16.08
C ALA A 67 6.72 -16.26 -15.65
N LYS A 68 7.49 -17.14 -16.30
CA LYS A 68 8.91 -17.37 -15.97
C LYS A 68 9.84 -16.17 -16.27
N HIS A 69 9.36 -15.17 -16.98
CA HIS A 69 10.09 -13.93 -17.30
C HIS A 69 9.62 -12.73 -16.46
N LEU A 70 8.77 -12.97 -15.46
CA LEU A 70 8.24 -11.98 -14.54
C LEU A 70 8.60 -12.39 -13.10
N ASP A 71 9.23 -11.48 -12.36
CA ASP A 71 9.39 -11.68 -10.92
C ASP A 71 8.01 -11.74 -10.24
N PRO A 72 7.82 -12.49 -9.14
CA PRO A 72 6.53 -12.57 -8.44
C PRO A 72 5.91 -11.20 -8.13
N CYS A 73 6.70 -10.21 -7.71
CA CYS A 73 6.17 -8.87 -7.45
C CYS A 73 5.60 -8.20 -8.71
N VAL A 74 6.20 -8.43 -9.88
CA VAL A 74 5.71 -7.94 -11.17
C VAL A 74 4.43 -8.69 -11.59
N GLN A 75 4.35 -10.00 -11.30
CA GLN A 75 3.14 -10.78 -11.55
C GLN A 75 1.95 -10.23 -10.75
N PHE A 76 2.12 -9.97 -9.45
CA PHE A 76 1.09 -9.36 -8.63
C PHE A 76 0.69 -7.96 -9.13
N ALA A 77 1.68 -7.13 -9.48
CA ALA A 77 1.43 -5.78 -10.02
C ALA A 77 0.60 -5.81 -11.30
N MET A 78 0.93 -6.70 -12.23
CA MET A 78 0.23 -6.85 -13.50
C MET A 78 -1.19 -7.36 -13.30
N ALA A 79 -1.40 -8.36 -12.43
CA ALA A 79 -2.73 -8.87 -12.14
C ALA A 79 -3.62 -7.81 -11.49
N ALA A 80 -3.10 -7.07 -10.50
CA ALA A 80 -3.83 -5.94 -9.90
C ALA A 80 -4.11 -4.83 -10.93
N SER A 81 -3.18 -4.57 -11.88
CA SER A 81 -3.41 -3.57 -12.93
C SER A 81 -4.49 -3.98 -13.93
N ASP A 82 -4.60 -5.27 -14.26
CA ASP A 82 -5.65 -5.79 -15.13
C ASP A 82 -7.03 -5.58 -14.49
N GLU A 83 -7.18 -5.90 -13.19
CA GLU A 83 -8.41 -5.67 -12.46
C GLU A 83 -8.75 -4.17 -12.41
N ALA A 84 -7.79 -3.31 -12.08
CA ALA A 84 -8.01 -1.86 -12.00
C ALA A 84 -8.43 -1.25 -13.35
N MET A 85 -7.83 -1.69 -14.46
CA MET A 85 -8.19 -1.26 -15.81
C MET A 85 -9.59 -1.72 -16.19
N HIS A 86 -9.96 -2.95 -15.84
CA HIS A 86 -11.29 -3.50 -16.07
C HIS A 86 -12.35 -2.75 -15.26
N ASP A 87 -12.09 -2.55 -13.98
CA ASP A 87 -12.97 -1.85 -13.05
C ASP A 87 -13.19 -0.39 -13.47
N ALA A 88 -12.13 0.28 -13.97
CA ALA A 88 -12.24 1.61 -14.56
C ALA A 88 -12.97 1.62 -15.92
N GLY A 89 -13.20 0.47 -16.55
CA GLY A 89 -13.74 0.38 -17.91
C GLY A 89 -12.75 0.83 -19.00
N PHE A 90 -11.44 0.77 -18.71
CA PHE A 90 -10.38 1.16 -19.66
C PHE A 90 -9.89 0.02 -20.55
N ASP A 91 -10.43 -1.16 -20.39
CA ASP A 91 -10.30 -2.30 -21.32
C ASP A 91 -11.12 -2.11 -22.61
N VAL A 92 -12.10 -1.21 -22.59
CA VAL A 92 -12.87 -0.83 -23.78
C VAL A 92 -12.03 0.05 -24.69
N GLU A 93 -12.05 -0.24 -26.01
CA GLU A 93 -11.32 0.53 -27.01
C GLU A 93 -11.83 1.98 -27.07
N GLY A 94 -10.91 2.95 -27.02
CA GLY A 94 -11.24 4.37 -27.05
C GLY A 94 -11.69 4.98 -25.73
N ALA A 95 -11.79 4.19 -24.63
CA ALA A 95 -12.18 4.71 -23.32
C ALA A 95 -11.15 5.67 -22.70
N ILE A 96 -9.89 5.57 -23.11
CA ILE A 96 -8.79 6.47 -22.70
C ILE A 96 -7.79 6.62 -23.84
N ASP A 97 -7.28 7.82 -24.05
CA ASP A 97 -6.12 8.06 -24.90
C ASP A 97 -4.86 7.45 -24.26
N ARG A 98 -4.26 6.49 -24.93
CA ARG A 98 -3.07 5.78 -24.44
C ARG A 98 -1.84 6.70 -24.28
N GLU A 99 -1.77 7.81 -24.98
CA GLU A 99 -0.71 8.81 -24.83
C GLU A 99 -0.93 9.68 -23.57
N ARG A 100 -2.16 9.67 -23.03
CA ARG A 100 -2.58 10.36 -21.82
C ARG A 100 -2.75 9.43 -20.62
N LEU A 101 -2.51 8.10 -20.80
CA LEU A 101 -2.52 7.10 -19.72
C LEU A 101 -1.10 6.85 -19.21
N GLY A 102 -0.84 7.18 -17.95
CA GLY A 102 0.44 6.97 -17.27
C GLY A 102 0.46 5.74 -16.36
N VAL A 103 1.66 5.39 -15.84
CA VAL A 103 1.85 4.28 -14.89
C VAL A 103 2.88 4.65 -13.82
N TYR A 104 2.45 4.79 -12.57
CA TYR A 104 3.30 5.05 -11.40
C TYR A 104 3.14 3.90 -10.41
N VAL A 105 3.82 2.78 -10.67
CA VAL A 105 3.76 1.58 -9.82
C VAL A 105 5.16 1.20 -9.38
N GLY A 106 5.39 1.24 -8.07
CA GLY A 106 6.71 0.99 -7.47
C GLY A 106 6.79 -0.33 -6.71
N SER A 107 7.99 -0.64 -6.24
CA SER A 107 8.28 -1.72 -5.30
C SER A 107 9.35 -1.24 -4.33
N GLY A 108 9.27 -1.63 -3.06
CA GLY A 108 10.26 -1.24 -2.06
C GLY A 108 11.63 -1.88 -2.29
N VAL A 109 11.65 -3.13 -2.75
CA VAL A 109 12.90 -3.90 -2.96
C VAL A 109 13.07 -4.45 -4.38
N GLY A 110 12.06 -4.36 -5.23
CA GLY A 110 12.10 -4.90 -6.59
C GLY A 110 12.06 -6.43 -6.65
N GLY A 111 12.55 -7.00 -7.75
CA GLY A 111 12.58 -8.45 -7.99
C GLY A 111 13.66 -9.17 -7.18
N MET A 112 13.55 -9.16 -5.87
CA MET A 112 14.54 -9.74 -4.97
C MET A 112 14.64 -11.25 -5.11
N THR A 113 13.54 -11.95 -5.32
CA THR A 113 13.52 -13.39 -5.62
C THR A 113 14.39 -13.70 -6.83
N THR A 114 14.19 -12.98 -7.93
CA THR A 114 14.99 -13.13 -9.15
C THR A 114 16.47 -12.87 -8.90
N LEU A 115 16.81 -11.84 -8.13
CA LEU A 115 18.18 -11.49 -7.80
C LEU A 115 18.87 -12.62 -7.03
N VAL A 116 18.27 -13.07 -5.94
CA VAL A 116 18.83 -14.11 -5.04
C VAL A 116 19.01 -15.44 -5.78
N ASP A 117 18.03 -15.90 -6.52
CA ASP A 117 18.09 -17.12 -7.32
C ASP A 117 19.24 -17.09 -8.34
N ASN A 118 19.44 -15.95 -9.00
CA ASN A 118 20.54 -15.82 -9.96
C ASN A 118 21.90 -15.72 -9.27
N VAL A 119 22.02 -15.08 -8.11
CA VAL A 119 23.25 -15.05 -7.31
C VAL A 119 23.66 -16.48 -6.92
N HIS A 120 22.74 -17.28 -6.43
CA HIS A 120 22.98 -18.69 -6.10
C HIS A 120 23.37 -19.50 -7.34
N THR A 121 22.64 -19.34 -8.46
CA THR A 121 22.95 -19.99 -9.73
C THR A 121 24.37 -19.65 -10.24
N ILE A 122 24.77 -18.40 -10.15
CA ILE A 122 26.10 -17.94 -10.56
C ILE A 122 27.18 -18.52 -9.63
N ALA A 123 26.94 -18.51 -8.33
CA ALA A 123 27.88 -19.05 -7.35
C ALA A 123 28.12 -20.56 -7.54
N GLU A 124 27.06 -21.34 -7.79
CA GLU A 124 27.13 -22.79 -7.94
C GLU A 124 27.61 -23.24 -9.32
N ARG A 125 27.19 -22.54 -10.40
CA ARG A 125 27.31 -23.03 -11.79
C ARG A 125 28.11 -22.09 -12.69
N GLY A 126 28.58 -20.97 -12.16
CA GLY A 126 29.39 -19.97 -12.87
C GLY A 126 28.58 -18.95 -13.67
N PRO A 127 29.24 -17.84 -14.08
CA PRO A 127 28.58 -16.65 -14.64
C PRO A 127 27.85 -16.91 -15.97
N ARG A 128 28.23 -17.95 -16.73
CA ARG A 128 27.54 -18.30 -17.98
C ARG A 128 26.13 -18.86 -17.77
N ARG A 129 25.73 -19.10 -16.54
CA ARG A 129 24.41 -19.61 -16.16
C ARG A 129 23.44 -18.53 -15.67
N ALA A 130 23.89 -17.29 -15.59
CA ALA A 130 23.01 -16.17 -15.30
C ALA A 130 21.83 -16.10 -16.29
N SER A 131 20.64 -15.83 -15.81
CA SER A 131 19.48 -15.63 -16.68
C SER A 131 19.68 -14.40 -17.56
N PRO A 132 19.42 -14.44 -18.87
CA PRO A 132 19.43 -13.25 -19.72
C PRO A 132 18.35 -12.23 -19.32
N TYR A 133 17.37 -12.62 -18.55
CA TYR A 133 16.28 -11.77 -18.04
C TYR A 133 16.56 -11.23 -16.63
N MET A 134 17.63 -11.67 -15.95
CA MET A 134 17.93 -11.32 -14.56
C MET A 134 17.76 -9.81 -14.31
N ILE A 135 18.43 -8.97 -15.09
CA ILE A 135 18.36 -7.52 -14.89
C ILE A 135 16.95 -6.98 -15.10
N ALA A 136 16.29 -7.38 -16.20
CA ALA A 136 14.95 -6.91 -16.54
C ALA A 136 13.87 -7.42 -15.56
N MET A 137 14.13 -8.46 -14.80
CA MET A 137 13.19 -8.97 -13.79
C MET A 137 13.44 -8.37 -12.41
N MET A 138 14.71 -8.02 -12.07
CA MET A 138 15.06 -7.59 -10.71
C MET A 138 14.91 -6.09 -10.44
N ILE A 139 15.05 -5.22 -11.46
CA ILE A 139 15.05 -3.78 -11.24
C ILE A 139 13.65 -3.25 -10.89
N PRO A 140 13.53 -2.32 -9.90
CA PRO A 140 12.23 -1.93 -9.34
C PRO A 140 11.29 -1.22 -10.32
N ASN A 141 11.79 -0.66 -11.43
CA ASN A 141 10.96 0.00 -12.43
C ASN A 141 10.16 -0.98 -13.32
N MET A 142 10.40 -2.28 -13.22
CA MET A 142 9.81 -3.23 -14.16
C MET A 142 8.35 -3.53 -13.88
N ALA A 143 7.85 -3.28 -12.68
CA ALA A 143 6.40 -3.27 -12.43
C ALA A 143 5.71 -2.23 -13.32
N SER A 144 6.15 -0.95 -13.27
CA SER A 144 5.62 0.11 -14.16
C SER A 144 5.82 -0.20 -15.63
N GLY A 145 7.01 -0.70 -16.02
CA GLY A 145 7.34 -0.98 -17.42
C GLY A 145 6.48 -2.10 -18.02
N ASN A 146 6.28 -3.21 -17.30
CA ASN A 146 5.44 -4.32 -17.78
C ASN A 146 3.96 -3.93 -17.85
N ILE A 147 3.45 -3.19 -16.87
CA ILE A 147 2.08 -2.65 -16.88
C ILE A 147 1.89 -1.71 -18.08
N ALA A 148 2.84 -0.80 -18.33
CA ALA A 148 2.77 0.11 -19.47
C ALA A 148 2.73 -0.64 -20.82
N ILE A 149 3.57 -1.67 -20.98
CA ILE A 149 3.58 -2.52 -22.18
C ILE A 149 2.24 -3.26 -22.33
N ARG A 150 1.74 -3.88 -21.25
CA ARG A 150 0.50 -4.67 -21.25
C ARG A 150 -0.71 -3.84 -21.65
N HIS A 151 -0.86 -2.67 -21.07
CA HIS A 151 -2.00 -1.78 -21.31
C HIS A 151 -1.74 -0.75 -22.43
N LYS A 152 -0.58 -0.81 -23.09
CA LYS A 152 -0.17 0.16 -24.13
C LYS A 152 -0.21 1.61 -23.62
N ALA A 153 0.04 1.81 -22.34
CA ALA A 153 0.11 3.14 -21.73
C ALA A 153 1.39 3.85 -22.20
N LYS A 154 1.24 5.00 -22.83
CA LYS A 154 2.33 5.78 -23.43
C LYS A 154 2.54 7.13 -22.75
N GLY A 155 1.72 7.43 -21.75
CA GLY A 155 1.85 8.61 -20.92
C GLY A 155 3.04 8.52 -19.96
N PRO A 156 3.14 9.42 -18.98
CA PRO A 156 4.26 9.44 -18.05
C PRO A 156 4.33 8.12 -17.28
N THR A 157 5.52 7.51 -17.26
CA THR A 157 5.76 6.25 -16.54
C THR A 157 6.94 6.44 -15.59
N LEU A 158 6.67 6.35 -14.29
CA LEU A 158 7.63 6.63 -13.23
C LEU A 158 7.50 5.61 -12.09
N PRO A 159 8.52 4.80 -11.81
CA PRO A 159 8.57 4.00 -10.60
C PRO A 159 8.94 4.90 -9.41
N VAL A 160 8.12 4.89 -8.38
CA VAL A 160 8.47 5.50 -7.10
C VAL A 160 9.09 4.43 -6.21
N VAL A 161 10.17 4.76 -5.49
CA VAL A 161 10.83 3.84 -4.55
C VAL A 161 11.16 4.61 -3.28
N THR A 162 10.38 4.40 -2.22
CA THR A 162 10.52 5.06 -0.91
C THR A 162 10.20 4.08 0.22
N ALA A 163 10.75 2.86 0.11
CA ALA A 163 10.55 1.77 1.07
C ALA A 163 9.04 1.53 1.36
N CYS A 164 8.63 1.56 2.63
CA CYS A 164 7.23 1.30 3.02
C CYS A 164 6.23 2.39 2.57
N ALA A 165 6.70 3.58 2.17
CA ALA A 165 5.86 4.67 1.67
C ALA A 165 5.73 4.68 0.12
N THR A 166 6.35 3.70 -0.57
CA THR A 166 6.45 3.65 -2.04
C THR A 166 5.13 3.90 -2.76
N SER A 167 4.12 3.09 -2.50
CA SER A 167 2.84 3.20 -3.22
C SER A 167 1.98 4.38 -2.78
N ALA A 168 2.12 4.86 -1.55
CA ALA A 168 1.49 6.11 -1.13
C ALA A 168 2.09 7.31 -1.88
N HIS A 169 3.42 7.37 -2.00
CA HIS A 169 4.07 8.38 -2.82
C HIS A 169 3.73 8.23 -4.31
N ALA A 170 3.61 7.00 -4.82
CA ALA A 170 3.18 6.77 -6.20
C ALA A 170 1.77 7.34 -6.48
N VAL A 171 0.83 7.13 -5.55
CA VAL A 171 -0.52 7.72 -5.60
C VAL A 171 -0.44 9.25 -5.51
N GLY A 172 0.35 9.79 -4.59
CA GLY A 172 0.51 11.24 -4.42
C GLY A 172 1.14 11.93 -5.62
N GLU A 173 2.18 11.34 -6.22
CA GLU A 173 2.81 11.90 -7.43
C GLU A 173 1.89 11.74 -8.66
N ALA A 174 1.10 10.67 -8.76
CA ALA A 174 0.08 10.52 -9.78
C ALA A 174 -1.03 11.58 -9.63
N PHE A 175 -1.48 11.83 -8.39
CA PHE A 175 -2.41 12.93 -8.09
C PHE A 175 -1.87 14.27 -8.59
N ARG A 176 -0.61 14.62 -8.26
CA ARG A 176 0.03 15.86 -8.75
C ARG A 176 0.12 15.91 -10.26
N ALA A 177 0.54 14.80 -10.89
CA ALA A 177 0.68 14.76 -12.34
C ALA A 177 -0.65 15.00 -13.07
N ILE A 178 -1.74 14.39 -12.62
CA ILE A 178 -3.09 14.62 -13.18
C ILE A 178 -3.58 16.03 -12.84
N LYS A 179 -3.45 16.46 -11.59
CA LYS A 179 -3.85 17.81 -11.13
C LYS A 179 -3.24 18.92 -12.00
N HIS A 180 -2.00 18.72 -12.46
CA HIS A 180 -1.29 19.67 -13.32
C HIS A 180 -1.42 19.38 -14.83
N GLY A 181 -2.24 18.41 -15.25
CA GLY A 181 -2.56 18.14 -16.64
C GLY A 181 -1.52 17.35 -17.44
N TYR A 182 -0.57 16.66 -16.76
CA TYR A 182 0.43 15.81 -17.45
C TYR A 182 -0.18 14.51 -18.00
N ALA A 183 -1.28 14.05 -17.44
CA ALA A 183 -2.01 12.85 -17.84
C ALA A 183 -3.50 13.05 -17.60
N ASP A 184 -4.35 12.27 -18.28
CA ASP A 184 -5.79 12.21 -18.01
C ASP A 184 -6.11 11.11 -17.00
N ALA A 185 -5.32 10.02 -17.02
CA ALA A 185 -5.37 8.98 -16.02
C ALA A 185 -3.98 8.37 -15.77
N ILE A 186 -3.77 7.85 -14.57
CA ILE A 186 -2.54 7.15 -14.17
C ILE A 186 -2.90 5.91 -13.35
N LEU A 187 -2.34 4.77 -13.73
CA LEU A 187 -2.29 3.58 -12.90
C LEU A 187 -1.25 3.82 -11.80
N ALA A 188 -1.69 3.96 -10.56
CA ALA A 188 -0.83 4.32 -9.43
C ALA A 188 -0.89 3.26 -8.33
N GLY A 189 0.25 2.86 -7.80
CA GLY A 189 0.25 1.85 -6.75
C GLY A 189 1.62 1.24 -6.48
N GLY A 190 1.62 0.01 -6.00
CA GLY A 190 2.85 -0.74 -5.74
C GLY A 190 2.63 -2.22 -5.56
N ALA A 191 3.74 -2.94 -5.59
CA ALA A 191 3.78 -4.39 -5.44
C ALA A 191 5.00 -4.82 -4.64
N GLU A 192 4.89 -5.94 -3.94
CA GLU A 192 5.99 -6.55 -3.22
C GLU A 192 5.86 -8.07 -3.16
N ALA A 193 6.97 -8.79 -3.27
CA ALA A 193 7.07 -10.23 -3.07
C ALA A 193 8.41 -10.56 -2.40
N ALA A 194 8.55 -10.12 -1.15
CA ALA A 194 9.81 -10.19 -0.42
C ALA A 194 9.81 -11.25 0.71
N ILE A 195 8.84 -12.17 0.73
CA ILE A 195 8.81 -13.25 1.74
C ILE A 195 9.76 -14.38 1.29
N ILE A 196 11.07 -14.11 1.36
CA ILE A 196 12.15 -15.03 1.04
C ILE A 196 13.15 -15.08 2.21
N PRO A 197 13.97 -16.15 2.32
CA PRO A 197 14.91 -16.32 3.43
C PRO A 197 15.80 -15.10 3.68
N ASP A 198 16.38 -14.53 2.63
CA ASP A 198 17.34 -13.41 2.70
C ASP A 198 16.70 -12.14 3.24
N ALA A 199 15.49 -11.80 2.78
CA ALA A 199 14.77 -10.63 3.25
C ALA A 199 14.29 -10.82 4.70
N VAL A 200 13.74 -11.99 5.04
CA VAL A 200 13.33 -12.30 6.42
C VAL A 200 14.54 -12.24 7.36
N ALA A 201 15.69 -12.78 6.98
CA ALA A 201 16.92 -12.68 7.77
C ALA A 201 17.38 -11.22 7.93
N GLY A 202 17.34 -10.43 6.86
CA GLY A 202 17.70 -9.00 6.87
C GLY A 202 16.82 -8.18 7.83
N PHE A 203 15.50 -8.29 7.72
CA PHE A 203 14.56 -7.59 8.60
C PHE A 203 14.61 -8.09 10.05
N THR A 204 14.87 -9.39 10.25
CA THR A 204 15.12 -9.95 11.60
C THR A 204 16.36 -9.33 12.24
N SER A 205 17.44 -9.21 11.47
CA SER A 205 18.70 -8.58 11.95
C SER A 205 18.51 -7.10 12.32
N CYS A 206 17.60 -6.40 11.65
CA CYS A 206 17.19 -5.05 12.02
C CYS A 206 16.27 -4.98 13.24
N ARG A 207 15.88 -6.13 13.82
CA ARG A 207 14.89 -6.24 14.91
C ARG A 207 13.54 -5.57 14.59
N ALA A 208 13.14 -5.62 13.31
CA ALA A 208 11.92 -5.01 12.84
C ALA A 208 10.72 -5.98 12.86
N LEU A 209 11.00 -7.29 12.74
CA LEU A 209 9.96 -8.32 12.70
C LEU A 209 9.61 -8.84 14.09
N THR A 210 8.32 -9.19 14.28
CA THR A 210 7.87 -9.94 15.44
C THR A 210 8.44 -11.37 15.41
N THR A 211 8.77 -11.88 16.59
CA THR A 211 9.13 -13.29 16.78
C THR A 211 7.99 -14.11 17.39
N ASN A 212 6.83 -13.50 17.59
CA ASN A 212 5.63 -14.19 18.04
C ASN A 212 5.15 -15.18 16.95
N PRO A 213 5.14 -16.50 17.22
CA PRO A 213 4.79 -17.50 16.22
C PRO A 213 3.28 -17.69 16.04
N ASP A 214 2.45 -17.06 16.86
CA ASP A 214 0.99 -17.18 16.77
C ASP A 214 0.43 -16.19 15.76
N PRO A 215 -0.09 -16.63 14.61
CA PRO A 215 -0.66 -15.75 13.59
C PRO A 215 -1.80 -14.86 14.11
N ALA A 216 -2.55 -15.33 15.10
CA ALA A 216 -3.70 -14.61 15.64
C ALA A 216 -3.31 -13.41 16.51
N THR A 217 -2.05 -13.31 16.92
CA THR A 217 -1.55 -12.25 17.83
C THR A 217 -0.24 -11.62 17.38
N ALA A 218 0.34 -12.09 16.27
CA ALA A 218 1.65 -11.63 15.79
C ALA A 218 1.65 -10.16 15.36
N CYS A 219 0.62 -9.70 14.65
CA CYS A 219 0.47 -8.31 14.23
C CYS A 219 -0.67 -7.65 15.03
N ARG A 220 -0.31 -6.72 15.91
CA ARG A 220 -1.22 -6.05 16.87
C ARG A 220 -0.87 -4.56 17.00
N PRO A 221 -1.12 -3.77 15.94
CA PRO A 221 -0.82 -2.34 15.96
C PRO A 221 -1.46 -1.64 17.16
N PHE A 222 -0.70 -0.71 17.77
CA PHE A 222 -1.09 0.12 18.91
C PHE A 222 -1.30 -0.63 20.24
N ASP A 223 -1.25 -1.96 20.24
CA ASP A 223 -1.33 -2.77 21.46
C ASP A 223 -0.04 -2.62 22.30
N ALA A 224 -0.17 -2.65 23.64
CA ALA A 224 0.97 -2.52 24.53
C ALA A 224 2.00 -3.65 24.40
N ASP A 225 1.53 -4.85 24.00
CA ASP A 225 2.37 -6.04 23.83
C ASP A 225 2.95 -6.19 22.42
N ARG A 226 2.77 -5.19 21.51
CA ARG A 226 3.37 -5.21 20.17
C ARG A 226 4.88 -5.28 20.22
N ASP A 227 5.50 -6.02 19.31
CA ASP A 227 6.94 -6.30 19.37
C ASP A 227 7.65 -6.27 18.00
N GLY A 228 6.93 -6.03 16.90
CA GLY A 228 7.46 -5.98 15.54
C GLY A 228 6.36 -6.17 14.50
N PHE A 229 6.69 -5.90 13.24
CA PHE A 229 5.74 -6.13 12.17
C PHE A 229 5.77 -7.56 11.63
N VAL A 230 4.72 -7.97 10.95
CA VAL A 230 4.65 -9.19 10.15
C VAL A 230 4.81 -8.82 8.68
N MET A 231 5.74 -9.45 7.95
CA MET A 231 5.89 -9.24 6.51
C MET A 231 4.64 -9.71 5.76
N GLY A 232 4.22 -8.93 4.78
CA GLY A 232 3.18 -9.29 3.82
C GLY A 232 3.69 -9.12 2.38
N GLU A 233 2.96 -9.69 1.43
CA GLU A 233 3.21 -9.56 0.00
C GLU A 233 1.93 -9.27 -0.77
N GLY A 234 2.06 -8.87 -2.04
CA GLY A 234 0.94 -8.60 -2.93
C GLY A 234 1.11 -7.32 -3.73
N ALA A 235 0.00 -6.81 -4.26
CA ALA A 235 -0.05 -5.56 -5.01
C ALA A 235 -1.40 -4.87 -4.83
N CYS A 236 -1.38 -3.54 -4.96
CA CYS A 236 -2.60 -2.78 -5.18
C CYS A 236 -2.30 -1.69 -6.22
N VAL A 237 -3.21 -1.56 -7.19
CA VAL A 237 -3.17 -0.56 -8.25
C VAL A 237 -4.50 0.16 -8.30
N LEU A 238 -4.44 1.48 -8.32
CA LEU A 238 -5.58 2.38 -8.43
C LEU A 238 -5.52 3.07 -9.80
N VAL A 239 -6.65 3.26 -10.44
CA VAL A 239 -6.78 4.22 -11.54
C VAL A 239 -7.15 5.56 -10.96
N LEU A 240 -6.19 6.49 -10.96
CA LEU A 240 -6.46 7.91 -10.73
C LEU A 240 -6.80 8.55 -12.08
N GLU A 241 -7.85 9.36 -12.11
CA GLU A 241 -8.36 9.94 -13.35
C GLU A 241 -8.78 11.40 -13.11
N SER A 242 -8.62 12.27 -14.09
CA SER A 242 -9.15 13.62 -13.98
C SER A 242 -10.67 13.56 -13.82
N MET A 243 -11.20 14.35 -12.90
CA MET A 243 -12.64 14.36 -12.58
C MET A 243 -13.47 14.71 -13.82
N GLU A 244 -12.98 15.61 -14.67
CA GLU A 244 -13.66 16.00 -15.90
C GLU A 244 -13.79 14.82 -16.87
N HIS A 245 -12.70 14.08 -17.10
CA HIS A 245 -12.69 12.89 -17.96
C HIS A 245 -13.60 11.80 -17.39
N ALA A 246 -13.51 11.53 -16.08
CA ALA A 246 -14.33 10.53 -15.40
C ALA A 246 -15.83 10.83 -15.51
N GLN A 247 -16.23 12.09 -15.28
CA GLN A 247 -17.62 12.52 -15.40
C GLN A 247 -18.13 12.48 -16.84
N ALA A 248 -17.30 12.91 -17.82
CA ALA A 248 -17.66 12.94 -19.22
C ALA A 248 -18.00 11.54 -19.77
N ARG A 249 -17.31 10.50 -19.30
CA ARG A 249 -17.57 9.11 -19.69
C ARG A 249 -18.54 8.36 -18.76
N GLY A 250 -19.05 9.01 -17.71
CA GLY A 250 -19.96 8.39 -16.75
C GLY A 250 -19.33 7.32 -15.85
N ALA A 251 -18.02 7.47 -15.54
CA ALA A 251 -17.28 6.52 -14.71
C ALA A 251 -17.90 6.33 -13.32
N HIS A 252 -17.72 5.16 -12.75
CA HIS A 252 -17.85 4.99 -11.31
C HIS A 252 -16.71 5.75 -10.62
N ILE A 253 -17.02 6.44 -9.52
CA ILE A 253 -16.04 7.21 -8.75
C ILE A 253 -16.16 6.77 -7.29
N TYR A 254 -15.12 6.11 -6.79
CA TYR A 254 -15.03 5.64 -5.41
C TYR A 254 -14.84 6.79 -4.41
N ALA A 255 -13.89 7.66 -4.73
CA ALA A 255 -13.55 8.83 -3.92
C ALA A 255 -12.81 9.87 -4.75
N GLU A 256 -12.65 11.07 -4.21
CA GLU A 256 -11.78 12.12 -4.76
C GLU A 256 -10.49 12.16 -3.94
N VAL A 257 -9.33 12.19 -4.60
CA VAL A 257 -8.04 12.50 -3.98
C VAL A 257 -7.91 14.01 -3.94
N VAL A 258 -7.76 14.57 -2.74
CA VAL A 258 -7.83 16.03 -2.55
C VAL A 258 -6.55 16.64 -2.00
N GLY A 259 -5.68 15.86 -1.38
CA GLY A 259 -4.44 16.38 -0.82
C GLY A 259 -3.35 15.32 -0.68
N TYR A 260 -2.11 15.78 -0.71
CA TYR A 260 -0.94 14.95 -0.59
C TYR A 260 0.17 15.65 0.18
N GLY A 261 0.63 15.02 1.26
CA GLY A 261 1.80 15.45 2.02
C GLY A 261 2.96 14.50 1.81
N ASN A 262 4.13 15.06 1.47
CA ASN A 262 5.39 14.33 1.30
C ASN A 262 6.46 15.07 2.10
N THR A 263 7.07 14.37 3.07
CA THR A 263 8.12 14.92 3.94
C THR A 263 9.15 13.84 4.26
N ASP A 264 10.25 14.28 4.83
CA ASP A 264 11.29 13.39 5.35
C ASP A 264 11.62 13.75 6.80
N ASP A 265 11.90 12.76 7.64
CA ASP A 265 12.32 12.95 9.04
C ASP A 265 13.74 13.50 9.13
N ALA A 266 14.62 13.16 8.17
CA ALA A 266 16.04 13.49 8.15
C ALA A 266 16.74 13.15 9.49
N TYR A 267 16.33 12.05 10.12
CA TYR A 267 16.73 11.68 11.48
C TYR A 267 17.59 10.39 11.51
N HIS A 268 17.06 9.27 11.04
CA HIS A 268 17.72 7.96 11.10
C HIS A 268 17.29 7.05 9.96
N ILE A 269 18.14 6.09 9.55
CA ILE A 269 17.87 5.22 8.39
C ILE A 269 16.69 4.26 8.59
N THR A 270 16.35 3.86 9.83
CA THR A 270 15.29 2.89 10.11
C THR A 270 14.32 3.29 11.21
N SER A 271 14.68 4.26 12.06
CA SER A 271 13.84 4.70 13.19
C SER A 271 13.11 6.00 12.84
N PRO A 272 11.83 6.13 13.20
CA PRO A 272 11.11 7.39 13.03
C PRO A 272 11.68 8.47 13.96
N ASP A 273 11.45 9.73 13.61
CA ASP A 273 11.73 10.87 14.48
C ASP A 273 10.93 10.77 15.79
N PRO A 274 11.58 10.76 16.97
CA PRO A 274 10.88 10.71 18.26
C PRO A 274 9.90 11.86 18.49
N GLU A 275 10.14 13.02 17.86
CA GLU A 275 9.25 14.17 17.95
C GLU A 275 8.07 14.08 16.99
N ALA A 276 8.04 13.08 16.10
CA ALA A 276 7.01 12.87 15.08
C ALA A 276 6.77 14.10 14.17
N ALA A 277 7.82 14.93 13.97
CA ALA A 277 7.69 16.19 13.25
C ALA A 277 7.46 15.96 11.75
N GLY A 278 8.11 14.94 11.16
CA GLY A 278 8.00 14.61 9.74
C GLY A 278 6.58 14.17 9.38
N ILE A 279 6.05 13.16 10.07
CA ILE A 279 4.70 12.66 9.80
C ILE A 279 3.62 13.69 10.13
N ALA A 280 3.76 14.46 11.22
CA ALA A 280 2.83 15.53 11.54
C ALA A 280 2.76 16.57 10.42
N ARG A 281 3.91 16.94 9.83
CA ARG A 281 3.98 17.87 8.71
C ARG A 281 3.36 17.27 7.43
N ALA A 282 3.59 15.98 7.14
CA ALA A 282 2.97 15.32 6.01
C ALA A 282 1.44 15.32 6.11
N ILE A 283 0.90 14.98 7.27
CA ILE A 283 -0.55 15.05 7.54
C ILE A 283 -1.06 16.49 7.37
N SER A 284 -0.39 17.48 7.97
CA SER A 284 -0.80 18.89 7.89
C SER A 284 -0.81 19.39 6.45
N LEU A 285 0.16 19.01 5.61
CA LEU A 285 0.21 19.37 4.19
C LEU A 285 -0.98 18.78 3.43
N ALA A 286 -1.27 17.47 3.60
CA ALA A 286 -2.39 16.82 2.95
C ALA A 286 -3.74 17.41 3.37
N VAL A 287 -3.92 17.66 4.66
CA VAL A 287 -5.12 18.30 5.24
C VAL A 287 -5.32 19.70 4.69
N THR A 288 -4.26 20.50 4.63
CA THR A 288 -4.31 21.89 4.13
C THR A 288 -4.61 21.93 2.63
N GLU A 289 -3.93 21.11 1.82
CA GLU A 289 -4.17 21.05 0.38
C GLU A 289 -5.59 20.60 0.06
N GLY A 290 -6.11 19.60 0.80
CA GLY A 290 -7.45 19.04 0.62
C GLY A 290 -8.58 19.85 1.25
N ASP A 291 -8.29 20.92 2.01
CA ASP A 291 -9.25 21.64 2.87
C ASP A 291 -10.07 20.68 3.75
N VAL A 292 -9.40 19.64 4.29
CA VAL A 292 -10.04 18.60 5.11
C VAL A 292 -10.61 19.19 6.39
N LYS A 293 -11.84 18.80 6.73
CA LYS A 293 -12.53 19.20 7.97
C LYS A 293 -12.67 17.99 8.88
N PRO A 294 -11.72 17.73 9.80
CA PRO A 294 -11.72 16.53 10.62
C PRO A 294 -13.02 16.32 11.42
N SER A 295 -13.70 17.39 11.81
CA SER A 295 -14.98 17.34 12.55
C SER A 295 -16.18 16.83 11.74
N GLU A 296 -16.04 16.68 10.41
CA GLU A 296 -17.11 16.22 9.52
C GLU A 296 -17.04 14.71 9.22
N GLY A 297 -16.49 13.90 10.11
CA GLY A 297 -16.35 12.46 9.95
C GLY A 297 -15.06 12.08 9.23
N LEU A 298 -14.00 11.86 10.01
CA LEU A 298 -12.66 11.50 9.53
C LEU A 298 -12.33 10.04 9.88
N TYR A 299 -11.88 9.30 8.87
CA TYR A 299 -11.20 8.02 9.02
C TYR A 299 -9.70 8.17 8.72
N ILE A 300 -8.84 7.58 9.53
CA ILE A 300 -7.39 7.52 9.33
C ILE A 300 -6.98 6.06 9.22
N ASN A 301 -6.54 5.63 8.03
CA ASN A 301 -5.81 4.38 7.87
C ASN A 301 -4.34 4.65 8.18
N ALA A 302 -3.94 4.28 9.38
CA ALA A 302 -2.63 4.59 9.91
C ALA A 302 -1.57 3.61 9.41
N HIS A 303 -0.34 4.06 9.36
CA HIS A 303 0.79 3.19 9.08
C HIS A 303 0.85 2.01 10.05
N GLY A 304 0.72 2.24 11.35
CA GLY A 304 0.44 1.24 12.38
C GLY A 304 1.10 -0.11 12.15
N THR A 305 2.42 -0.20 12.29
CA THR A 305 3.19 -1.41 11.91
C THR A 305 3.26 -2.47 12.99
N SER A 306 2.66 -2.25 14.16
CA SER A 306 2.86 -3.13 15.33
C SER A 306 4.29 -3.07 15.91
N THR A 307 5.01 -1.99 15.61
CA THR A 307 6.31 -1.72 16.25
C THR A 307 6.18 -0.67 17.35
N LYS A 308 6.97 -0.81 18.41
CA LYS A 308 6.85 0.09 19.58
C LYS A 308 7.07 1.55 19.23
N LEU A 309 8.09 1.85 18.42
CA LEU A 309 8.48 3.22 18.10
C LEU A 309 7.53 3.85 17.08
N ASN A 310 7.19 3.14 15.99
CA ASN A 310 6.32 3.69 14.96
C ASN A 310 4.94 4.07 15.50
N ASP A 311 4.29 3.15 16.20
CA ASP A 311 2.88 3.33 16.56
C ASP A 311 2.69 4.46 17.57
N SER A 312 3.62 4.63 18.51
CA SER A 312 3.60 5.75 19.44
C SER A 312 3.97 7.08 18.79
N SER A 313 4.97 7.10 17.88
CA SER A 313 5.35 8.30 17.12
C SER A 313 4.21 8.74 16.19
N GLU A 314 3.58 7.81 15.48
CA GLU A 314 2.45 8.13 14.61
C GLU A 314 1.25 8.67 15.38
N THR A 315 0.91 8.09 16.53
CA THR A 315 -0.12 8.62 17.44
C THR A 315 0.17 10.08 17.83
N ALA A 316 1.41 10.38 18.23
CA ALA A 316 1.83 11.75 18.54
C ALA A 316 1.76 12.67 17.32
N GLY A 317 2.15 12.17 16.13
CA GLY A 317 2.10 12.90 14.87
C GLY A 317 0.68 13.27 14.44
N ILE A 318 -0.27 12.34 14.56
CA ILE A 318 -1.70 12.58 14.28
C ILE A 318 -2.24 13.68 15.19
N LYS A 319 -1.99 13.59 16.51
CA LYS A 319 -2.41 14.61 17.48
C LYS A 319 -1.78 15.97 17.21
N ARG A 320 -0.48 15.99 16.89
CA ARG A 320 0.24 17.21 16.57
C ARG A 320 -0.29 17.90 15.29
N ALA A 321 -0.68 17.12 14.30
CA ALA A 321 -1.18 17.62 13.02
C ALA A 321 -2.62 18.15 13.09
N LEU A 322 -3.50 17.40 13.76
CA LEU A 322 -4.95 17.67 13.78
C LEU A 322 -5.42 18.42 15.02
N GLY A 323 -4.61 18.44 16.09
CA GLY A 323 -5.02 18.83 17.43
C GLY A 323 -5.69 17.69 18.19
N GLU A 324 -5.61 17.74 19.52
CA GLU A 324 -6.05 16.65 20.42
C GLU A 324 -7.55 16.28 20.23
N GLU A 325 -8.42 17.28 20.13
CA GLU A 325 -9.86 17.08 19.98
C GLU A 325 -10.22 16.37 18.67
N ALA A 326 -9.70 16.86 17.54
CA ALA A 326 -9.96 16.27 16.22
C ALA A 326 -9.34 14.86 16.07
N ALA A 327 -8.14 14.65 16.62
CA ALA A 327 -7.50 13.35 16.61
C ALA A 327 -8.29 12.29 17.41
N ARG A 328 -8.87 12.67 18.57
CA ARG A 328 -9.71 11.78 19.38
C ARG A 328 -11.10 11.53 18.80
N ALA A 329 -11.60 12.45 17.99
CA ALA A 329 -12.88 12.28 17.31
C ALA A 329 -12.79 11.43 16.03
N ALA A 330 -11.59 11.27 15.48
CA ALA A 330 -11.36 10.47 14.27
C ALA A 330 -11.41 8.96 14.58
N HIS A 331 -11.93 8.18 13.63
CA HIS A 331 -11.73 6.75 13.61
C HIS A 331 -10.34 6.45 13.05
N VAL A 332 -9.52 5.73 13.79
CA VAL A 332 -8.19 5.29 13.33
C VAL A 332 -8.21 3.77 13.20
N SER A 333 -7.56 3.21 12.19
CA SER A 333 -7.25 1.78 12.18
C SER A 333 -5.99 1.47 11.41
N SER A 334 -5.36 0.32 11.69
CA SER A 334 -4.31 -0.23 10.85
C SER A 334 -4.74 -1.56 10.25
N THR A 335 -4.95 -1.56 8.95
CA THR A 335 -5.28 -2.76 8.17
C THR A 335 -4.12 -3.76 8.10
N LYS A 336 -2.88 -3.34 8.48
CA LYS A 336 -1.72 -4.26 8.61
C LYS A 336 -1.93 -5.35 9.66
N SER A 337 -2.82 -5.15 10.63
CA SER A 337 -3.23 -6.22 11.55
C SER A 337 -3.81 -7.44 10.82
N MET A 338 -4.36 -7.25 9.61
CA MET A 338 -4.98 -8.27 8.76
C MET A 338 -4.10 -8.66 7.57
N THR A 339 -3.51 -7.69 6.87
CA THR A 339 -2.71 -7.91 5.65
C THR A 339 -1.23 -8.19 5.92
N GLY A 340 -0.76 -8.01 7.16
CA GLY A 340 0.66 -7.82 7.39
C GLY A 340 1.16 -6.52 6.74
N HIS A 341 2.44 -6.29 6.81
CA HIS A 341 3.08 -5.15 6.17
C HIS A 341 3.58 -5.52 4.78
N MET A 342 2.85 -5.13 3.74
CA MET A 342 3.15 -5.43 2.34
C MET A 342 4.24 -4.51 1.75
N ILE A 343 5.08 -3.91 2.58
CA ILE A 343 6.22 -3.04 2.24
C ILE A 343 5.84 -1.99 1.18
N GLY A 344 6.37 -2.09 -0.04
CA GLY A 344 6.09 -1.12 -1.11
C GLY A 344 4.66 -1.11 -1.63
N ALA A 345 3.89 -2.19 -1.43
CA ALA A 345 2.49 -2.27 -1.83
C ALA A 345 1.51 -1.68 -0.81
N THR A 346 1.97 -1.45 0.44
CA THR A 346 1.11 -1.11 1.58
C THR A 346 0.29 0.15 1.36
N GLY A 347 0.91 1.25 0.92
CA GLY A 347 0.21 2.54 0.82
C GLY A 347 -0.99 2.52 -0.12
N ALA A 348 -0.89 1.83 -1.26
CA ALA A 348 -1.99 1.75 -2.23
C ALA A 348 -3.18 0.93 -1.70
N ILE A 349 -2.93 -0.19 -1.01
CA ILE A 349 -4.01 -1.00 -0.43
C ILE A 349 -4.71 -0.27 0.73
N GLU A 350 -3.99 0.61 1.42
CA GLU A 350 -4.55 1.47 2.47
C GLU A 350 -5.35 2.64 1.89
N VAL A 351 -4.91 3.23 0.78
CA VAL A 351 -5.71 4.22 0.02
C VAL A 351 -6.97 3.56 -0.55
N MET A 352 -6.88 2.33 -1.07
CA MET A 352 -8.04 1.53 -1.46
C MET A 352 -9.02 1.38 -0.29
N ALA A 353 -8.53 0.98 0.88
CA ALA A 353 -9.37 0.81 2.07
C ALA A 353 -10.04 2.14 2.49
N CYS A 354 -9.34 3.27 2.39
CA CYS A 354 -9.90 4.60 2.61
C CYS A 354 -11.02 4.94 1.61
N ALA A 355 -10.80 4.68 0.32
CA ALA A 355 -11.80 4.96 -0.73
C ALA A 355 -13.07 4.12 -0.54
N MET A 356 -12.90 2.82 -0.28
CA MET A 356 -14.02 1.89 0.00
C MET A 356 -14.75 2.26 1.31
N ALA A 357 -14.02 2.71 2.34
CA ALA A 357 -14.62 3.18 3.59
C ALA A 357 -15.51 4.40 3.38
N LEU A 358 -15.05 5.37 2.58
CA LEU A 358 -15.82 6.56 2.23
C LEU A 358 -17.09 6.23 1.44
N GLU A 359 -16.98 5.28 0.50
CA GLU A 359 -18.12 4.86 -0.33
C GLU A 359 -19.17 4.10 0.48
N GLN A 360 -18.73 3.18 1.35
CA GLN A 360 -19.64 2.24 2.03
C GLN A 360 -20.02 2.65 3.45
N GLY A 361 -19.39 3.69 4.01
CA GLY A 361 -19.62 4.12 5.39
C GLY A 361 -19.21 3.06 6.41
N VAL A 362 -18.09 2.36 6.17
CA VAL A 362 -17.56 1.30 7.04
C VAL A 362 -16.08 1.53 7.29
N VAL A 363 -15.67 1.56 8.55
CA VAL A 363 -14.26 1.61 8.96
C VAL A 363 -13.80 0.19 9.26
N PRO A 364 -12.77 -0.33 8.57
CA PRO A 364 -12.19 -1.63 8.89
C PRO A 364 -11.41 -1.56 10.20
N PRO A 365 -11.33 -2.66 10.99
CA PRO A 365 -10.74 -2.62 12.32
C PRO A 365 -9.21 -2.74 12.32
N THR A 366 -8.64 -2.39 13.47
CA THR A 366 -7.37 -2.96 13.94
C THR A 366 -7.70 -4.22 14.71
N ILE A 367 -7.42 -5.40 14.18
CA ILE A 367 -7.60 -6.66 14.91
C ILE A 367 -6.44 -6.92 15.87
N ASN A 368 -6.61 -7.86 16.81
CA ASN A 368 -5.61 -8.26 17.81
C ASN A 368 -5.26 -7.16 18.83
N TYR A 369 -6.12 -6.16 18.98
CA TYR A 369 -5.97 -5.12 19.99
C TYR A 369 -6.63 -5.57 21.31
N HIS A 370 -5.83 -5.83 22.32
CA HIS A 370 -6.27 -6.37 23.61
C HIS A 370 -5.82 -5.53 24.80
N THR A 371 -4.58 -5.06 24.79
CA THR A 371 -3.97 -4.32 25.89
C THR A 371 -3.72 -2.88 25.47
N PRO A 372 -4.48 -1.89 25.99
CA PRO A 372 -4.24 -0.48 25.70
C PRO A 372 -2.84 -0.02 26.09
N ASP A 373 -2.17 0.71 25.19
CA ASP A 373 -0.91 1.38 25.47
C ASP A 373 -1.18 2.86 25.76
N PRO A 374 -0.76 3.41 26.92
CA PRO A 374 -0.94 4.83 27.23
C PRO A 374 -0.28 5.79 26.23
N ALA A 375 0.74 5.34 25.47
CA ALA A 375 1.37 6.11 24.41
C ALA A 375 0.55 6.11 23.09
N CYS A 376 -0.44 5.21 23.01
CA CYS A 376 -1.32 5.03 21.86
C CYS A 376 -2.78 5.13 22.35
N ASP A 377 -3.29 6.36 22.53
CA ASP A 377 -4.53 6.65 23.27
C ASP A 377 -5.64 7.24 22.38
N LEU A 378 -5.66 6.90 21.07
CA LEU A 378 -6.74 7.22 20.14
C LEU A 378 -7.76 6.07 20.03
N ASP A 379 -8.85 6.29 19.27
CA ASP A 379 -9.77 5.21 18.91
C ASP A 379 -9.24 4.43 17.69
N TYR A 380 -8.65 3.27 17.94
CA TYR A 380 -8.07 2.43 16.88
C TYR A 380 -9.08 1.45 16.25
N THR A 381 -10.36 1.67 16.42
CA THR A 381 -11.44 0.82 15.90
C THR A 381 -11.18 -0.67 16.22
N PRO A 382 -11.15 -1.06 17.50
CA PRO A 382 -10.59 -2.35 17.91
C PRO A 382 -11.46 -3.54 17.48
N ASN A 383 -10.81 -4.51 16.84
CA ASN A 383 -11.27 -5.88 16.58
C ASN A 383 -12.53 -6.07 15.71
N ARG A 384 -13.33 -5.03 15.47
CA ARG A 384 -14.55 -5.11 14.65
C ARG A 384 -14.72 -3.88 13.78
N ALA A 385 -15.14 -4.09 12.55
CA ALA A 385 -15.51 -2.99 11.66
C ALA A 385 -16.71 -2.22 12.25
N VAL A 386 -16.71 -0.91 12.07
CA VAL A 386 -17.79 -0.03 12.53
C VAL A 386 -18.40 0.75 11.37
N ARG A 387 -19.71 1.01 11.45
CA ARG A 387 -20.37 1.95 10.54
C ARG A 387 -20.15 3.38 11.03
N ALA A 388 -19.79 4.27 10.11
CA ALA A 388 -19.58 5.67 10.41
C ALA A 388 -20.03 6.54 9.22
N ASP A 389 -20.51 7.74 9.50
CA ASP A 389 -20.75 8.75 8.46
C ASP A 389 -19.43 9.47 8.17
N LEU A 390 -18.80 9.10 7.07
CA LEU A 390 -17.48 9.56 6.70
C LEU A 390 -17.58 10.55 5.55
N THR A 391 -16.94 11.70 5.71
CA THR A 391 -16.73 12.68 4.62
C THR A 391 -15.29 12.64 4.14
N TRP A 392 -14.35 12.35 5.04
CA TRP A 392 -12.93 12.44 4.82
C TRP A 392 -12.20 11.15 5.22
N ALA A 393 -11.14 10.82 4.51
CA ALA A 393 -10.20 9.80 4.93
C ALA A 393 -8.75 10.26 4.70
N LEU A 394 -7.85 9.78 5.56
CA LEU A 394 -6.40 9.95 5.44
C LEU A 394 -5.74 8.57 5.43
N SER A 395 -4.79 8.35 4.53
CA SER A 395 -3.86 7.22 4.58
C SER A 395 -2.48 7.76 4.91
N THR A 396 -1.80 7.21 5.92
CA THR A 396 -0.47 7.64 6.37
C THR A 396 0.54 6.52 6.25
N ASN A 397 1.73 6.83 5.74
CA ASN A 397 2.81 5.85 5.57
C ASN A 397 4.15 6.45 5.98
N LEU A 398 4.91 5.64 6.74
CA LEU A 398 6.28 5.95 7.15
C LEU A 398 7.21 4.88 6.56
N GLY A 399 8.29 5.30 5.89
CA GLY A 399 9.26 4.41 5.26
C GLY A 399 10.65 4.53 5.87
N PHE A 400 11.41 3.44 5.82
CA PHE A 400 12.84 3.49 6.10
C PHE A 400 13.49 4.57 5.22
N GLY A 401 14.47 5.31 5.78
CA GLY A 401 15.03 6.50 5.17
C GLY A 401 14.37 7.79 5.66
N GLY A 402 13.31 7.72 6.49
CA GLY A 402 12.58 8.87 7.01
C GLY A 402 11.43 9.36 6.11
N HIS A 403 11.08 8.59 5.08
CA HIS A 403 10.03 8.96 4.14
C HIS A 403 8.64 8.96 4.79
N ASN A 404 7.92 10.06 4.72
CA ASN A 404 6.55 10.18 5.22
C ASN A 404 5.60 10.61 4.10
N ALA A 405 4.51 9.88 3.93
CA ALA A 405 3.42 10.19 3.02
C ALA A 405 2.09 10.28 3.75
N ALA A 406 1.25 11.25 3.35
CA ALA A 406 -0.14 11.33 3.75
C ALA A 406 -1.00 11.64 2.52
N ILE A 407 -2.03 10.84 2.29
CA ILE A 407 -3.01 11.00 1.20
C ILE A 407 -4.36 11.35 1.81
N ALA A 408 -4.93 12.48 1.41
CA ALA A 408 -6.26 12.90 1.81
C ALA A 408 -7.29 12.61 0.72
N LEU A 409 -8.39 11.97 1.13
CA LEU A 409 -9.52 11.65 0.26
C LEU A 409 -10.80 12.27 0.78
N ARG A 410 -11.70 12.56 -0.13
CA ARG A 410 -13.06 13.04 0.14
C ARG A 410 -14.09 12.09 -0.47
N ARG A 411 -15.18 11.85 0.26
CA ARG A 411 -16.34 11.12 -0.27
C ARG A 411 -16.87 11.82 -1.52
N TYR A 412 -17.03 11.05 -2.59
CA TYR A 412 -17.67 11.57 -3.79
C TYR A 412 -19.19 11.49 -3.65
N THR A 413 -19.87 12.60 -3.90
CA THR A 413 -21.32 12.67 -4.01
C THR A 413 -21.66 13.12 -5.43
N ARG A 414 -22.44 12.32 -6.14
CA ARG A 414 -22.90 12.68 -7.48
C ARG A 414 -23.84 13.90 -7.33
N SER A 415 -23.42 15.02 -7.91
CA SER A 415 -24.23 16.26 -7.96
C SER A 415 -25.37 16.16 -8.96
#